data_6ee7a1c156bc8612ee8dc0a473798582
#
_entry.id   6ee7a1c156bc8612ee8dc0a473798582
#
_cell.length_a   1.000
_cell.length_b   1.000
_cell.length_c   1.000
_cell.angle_alpha   90.00
_cell.angle_beta   90.00
_cell.angle_gamma   90.00
#
_symmetry.space_group_name_H-M   'P 1'
#
loop_
_entity.id
_entity.type
_entity.pdbx_description
1 polymer ?
#
loop_
_entity_poly.entity_id
_entity_poly.type
_entity_poly.pdbx_seq_one_letter_code
_entity_poly.pdbx_strand_id
1 'polypeptide(L)'
;MSLIAIKSGAVFISDAHENINRRGFWNFLNLIKSGKIRPTQLFLLGDMFDFLSYQTEFFANFFSPYIELIDELGINIEIYYFEGNHDYNLARFFKNIKIYPIQMQPVVFQTEFGDSVAIAHGDIFLPFFTKYALLFLRTNFFLKTINFIDRLLENKISKSIFAKLERKRLDYIIENFYHIAEQRVSRYNEKIIIEGHFHQGKIFNFKNKKEQIYINIATFACEQSYFIVEYAKEKIRLVRKEIRGQNV
;
A
#
# COMPACT_ATOMS: atom_id res chain seq x y z
N MET A 1 -25.16 5.15 -0.35
CA MET A 1 -24.46 3.87 -0.06
C MET A 1 -23.85 3.97 1.31
N SER A 2 -24.00 2.95 2.15
CA SER A 2 -23.32 2.86 3.45
C SER A 2 -21.80 2.69 3.22
N LEU A 3 -20.99 3.36 4.03
CA LEU A 3 -19.54 3.17 4.00
C LEU A 3 -19.19 1.74 4.45
N ILE A 4 -18.07 1.22 3.94
CA ILE A 4 -17.55 -0.09 4.35
C ILE A 4 -16.95 0.07 5.75
N ALA A 5 -17.33 -0.82 6.68
CA ALA A 5 -16.77 -0.83 8.03
C ALA A 5 -15.41 -1.54 8.05
N ILE A 6 -14.47 -0.95 8.77
CA ILE A 6 -13.19 -1.59 9.10
C ILE A 6 -13.45 -2.48 10.32
N LYS A 7 -13.32 -3.79 10.14
CA LYS A 7 -13.63 -4.79 11.18
C LYS A 7 -12.49 -4.95 12.18
N SER A 8 -12.82 -5.33 13.40
CA SER A 8 -11.81 -5.83 14.34
C SER A 8 -11.06 -7.01 13.72
N GLY A 9 -9.73 -7.06 13.89
CA GLY A 9 -8.87 -8.04 13.23
C GLY A 9 -8.49 -7.70 11.79
N ALA A 10 -8.92 -6.56 11.25
CA ALA A 10 -8.43 -6.06 9.97
C ALA A 10 -6.92 -5.81 10.04
N VAL A 11 -6.20 -6.12 8.96
CA VAL A 11 -4.73 -6.00 8.90
C VAL A 11 -4.34 -4.96 7.85
N PHE A 12 -3.39 -4.10 8.22
CA PHE A 12 -2.79 -3.08 7.35
C PHE A 12 -1.30 -3.33 7.18
N ILE A 13 -0.84 -3.28 5.93
CA ILE A 13 0.58 -3.20 5.56
C ILE A 13 0.77 -2.17 4.45
N SER A 14 1.97 -1.60 4.35
CA SER A 14 2.36 -0.63 3.34
C SER A 14 3.83 -0.77 2.98
N ASP A 15 4.20 -0.33 1.78
CA ASP A 15 5.59 -0.12 1.39
C ASP A 15 6.48 -1.37 1.62
N ALA A 16 6.04 -2.52 1.10
CA ALA A 16 6.79 -3.76 1.19
C ALA A 16 7.97 -3.82 0.20
N HIS A 17 7.87 -3.07 -0.91
CA HIS A 17 8.94 -2.96 -1.90
C HIS A 17 9.59 -4.31 -2.24
N GLU A 18 8.73 -5.31 -2.43
CA GLU A 18 9.16 -6.69 -2.68
C GLU A 18 10.01 -6.79 -3.95
N ASN A 19 11.08 -7.55 -3.86
CA ASN A 19 11.99 -7.85 -4.97
C ASN A 19 12.74 -9.15 -4.72
N ILE A 20 13.77 -9.45 -5.51
CA ILE A 20 14.53 -10.70 -5.39
C ILE A 20 15.24 -10.84 -4.02
N ASN A 21 15.67 -9.74 -3.41
CA ASN A 21 16.41 -9.71 -2.14
C ASN A 21 15.51 -9.42 -0.92
N ARG A 22 14.36 -8.82 -1.15
CA ARG A 22 13.36 -8.52 -0.12
C ARG A 22 12.14 -9.42 -0.33
N ARG A 23 12.07 -10.53 0.42
CA ARG A 23 11.03 -11.56 0.33
C ARG A 23 10.06 -11.55 1.52
N GLY A 24 10.01 -10.43 2.25
CA GLY A 24 9.18 -10.32 3.45
C GLY A 24 7.69 -10.40 3.15
N PHE A 25 7.24 -9.78 2.05
CA PHE A 25 5.84 -9.80 1.65
C PHE A 25 5.39 -11.19 1.20
N TRP A 26 6.23 -11.93 0.47
CA TRP A 26 5.98 -13.33 0.16
C TRP A 26 5.75 -14.17 1.41
N ASN A 27 6.64 -14.02 2.39
CA ASN A 27 6.53 -14.74 3.66
C ASN A 27 5.23 -14.38 4.39
N PHE A 28 4.86 -13.10 4.42
CA PHE A 28 3.62 -12.62 5.02
C PHE A 28 2.37 -13.24 4.36
N LEU A 29 2.31 -13.26 3.03
CA LEU A 29 1.20 -13.88 2.30
C LEU A 29 1.09 -15.38 2.61
N ASN A 30 2.23 -16.09 2.72
CA ASN A 30 2.24 -17.51 3.09
C ASN A 30 1.83 -17.76 4.56
N LEU A 31 2.12 -16.82 5.48
CA LEU A 31 1.60 -16.88 6.85
C LEU A 31 0.06 -16.74 6.87
N ILE A 32 -0.50 -15.92 5.99
CA ILE A 32 -1.97 -15.85 5.82
C ILE A 32 -2.49 -17.15 5.21
N LYS A 33 -1.89 -17.64 4.11
CA LYS A 33 -2.31 -18.87 3.44
C LYS A 33 -2.28 -20.08 4.39
N SER A 34 -1.27 -20.18 5.24
CA SER A 34 -1.15 -21.25 6.25
C SER A 34 -2.08 -21.08 7.46
N GLY A 35 -2.81 -19.97 7.56
CA GLY A 35 -3.70 -19.67 8.68
C GLY A 35 -2.98 -19.27 9.98
N LYS A 36 -1.67 -18.99 9.93
CA LYS A 36 -0.92 -18.44 11.07
C LYS A 36 -1.29 -16.98 11.34
N ILE A 37 -1.59 -16.21 10.29
CA ILE A 37 -2.21 -14.89 10.38
C ILE A 37 -3.60 -15.01 9.76
N ARG A 38 -4.64 -14.55 10.47
CA ARG A 38 -6.04 -14.65 10.03
C ARG A 38 -6.71 -13.27 10.03
N PRO A 39 -6.45 -12.45 9.00
CA PRO A 39 -7.06 -11.15 8.91
C PRO A 39 -8.56 -11.27 8.59
N THR A 40 -9.40 -10.46 9.24
CA THR A 40 -10.81 -10.30 8.87
C THR A 40 -10.97 -9.51 7.58
N GLN A 41 -10.05 -8.57 7.35
CA GLN A 41 -9.88 -7.78 6.13
C GLN A 41 -8.38 -7.49 5.95
N LEU A 42 -7.92 -7.38 4.71
CA LEU A 42 -6.52 -7.05 4.42
C LEU A 42 -6.44 -5.75 3.60
N PHE A 43 -5.73 -4.77 4.13
CA PHE A 43 -5.47 -3.48 3.47
C PHE A 43 -4.00 -3.42 3.03
N LEU A 44 -3.77 -3.44 1.73
CA LEU A 44 -2.48 -3.26 1.07
C LEU A 44 -2.39 -1.80 0.61
N LEU A 45 -1.61 -0.98 1.31
CA LEU A 45 -1.61 0.46 1.10
C LEU A 45 -0.56 0.93 0.08
N GLY A 46 -0.35 0.18 -1.00
CA GLY A 46 0.52 0.55 -2.10
C GLY A 46 2.01 0.28 -1.87
N ASP A 47 2.75 0.35 -2.96
CA ASP A 47 4.20 0.08 -3.00
C ASP A 47 4.54 -1.31 -2.39
N MET A 48 3.66 -2.32 -2.67
CA MET A 48 3.93 -3.70 -2.26
C MET A 48 5.10 -4.29 -3.04
N PHE A 49 5.33 -3.82 -4.25
CA PHE A 49 6.41 -4.23 -5.14
C PHE A 49 7.33 -3.04 -5.46
N ASP A 50 8.60 -3.30 -5.72
CA ASP A 50 9.52 -2.27 -6.19
C ASP A 50 9.08 -1.65 -7.52
N PHE A 51 8.47 -2.46 -8.39
CA PHE A 51 7.76 -1.99 -9.57
C PHE A 51 6.81 -3.07 -10.09
N LEU A 52 5.53 -2.72 -10.26
CA LEU A 52 4.54 -3.60 -10.89
C LEU A 52 3.51 -2.78 -11.67
N SER A 53 3.32 -3.13 -12.95
CA SER A 53 2.21 -2.62 -13.75
C SER A 53 1.77 -3.67 -14.77
N TYR A 54 0.47 -3.73 -15.05
CA TYR A 54 -0.08 -4.69 -16.01
C TYR A 54 0.57 -4.59 -17.40
N GLN A 55 1.02 -3.40 -17.80
CA GLN A 55 1.62 -3.17 -19.12
C GLN A 55 3.11 -3.54 -19.20
N THR A 56 3.75 -3.93 -18.09
CA THR A 56 5.18 -4.24 -18.04
C THR A 56 5.38 -5.74 -17.87
N GLU A 57 5.55 -6.44 -18.99
CA GLU A 57 5.55 -7.91 -19.06
C GLU A 57 6.64 -8.55 -18.19
N PHE A 58 7.84 -7.97 -18.17
CA PHE A 58 8.95 -8.46 -17.36
C PHE A 58 8.58 -8.55 -15.87
N PHE A 59 8.04 -7.46 -15.31
CA PHE A 59 7.65 -7.40 -13.89
C PHE A 59 6.40 -8.23 -13.61
N ALA A 60 5.41 -8.20 -14.51
CA ALA A 60 4.20 -9.00 -14.39
C ALA A 60 4.52 -10.50 -14.32
N ASN A 61 5.42 -10.98 -15.17
CA ASN A 61 5.86 -12.38 -15.16
C ASN A 61 6.66 -12.71 -13.90
N PHE A 62 7.57 -11.81 -13.47
CA PHE A 62 8.37 -12.02 -12.27
C PHE A 62 7.50 -12.12 -11.00
N PHE A 63 6.47 -11.28 -10.88
CA PHE A 63 5.59 -11.25 -9.73
C PHE A 63 4.31 -12.09 -9.89
N SER A 64 4.16 -12.89 -10.96
CA SER A 64 2.96 -13.70 -11.18
C SER A 64 2.60 -14.61 -9.99
N PRO A 65 3.55 -15.28 -9.28
CA PRO A 65 3.19 -16.09 -8.13
C PRO A 65 2.54 -15.28 -6.99
N TYR A 66 2.96 -14.03 -6.81
CA TYR A 66 2.36 -13.13 -5.79
C TYR A 66 0.96 -12.71 -6.20
N ILE A 67 0.78 -12.34 -7.48
CA ILE A 67 -0.50 -11.93 -8.03
C ILE A 67 -1.51 -13.06 -7.86
N GLU A 68 -1.14 -14.28 -8.23
CA GLU A 68 -1.98 -15.47 -8.08
C GLU A 68 -2.34 -15.74 -6.60
N LEU A 69 -1.36 -15.65 -5.70
CA LEU A 69 -1.60 -15.88 -4.28
C LEU A 69 -2.50 -14.80 -3.66
N ILE A 70 -2.31 -13.53 -4.00
CA ILE A 70 -3.17 -12.44 -3.51
C ILE A 70 -4.61 -12.64 -4.01
N ASP A 71 -4.79 -13.00 -5.29
CA ASP A 71 -6.13 -13.23 -5.85
C ASP A 71 -6.80 -14.48 -5.24
N GLU A 72 -6.03 -15.56 -4.99
CA GLU A 72 -6.49 -16.76 -4.27
C GLU A 72 -6.98 -16.41 -2.85
N LEU A 73 -6.20 -15.63 -2.10
CA LEU A 73 -6.58 -15.19 -0.76
C LEU A 73 -7.85 -14.32 -0.78
N GLY A 74 -8.03 -13.54 -1.84
CA GLY A 74 -9.19 -12.68 -2.05
C GLY A 74 -10.53 -13.42 -2.15
N ILE A 75 -10.52 -14.75 -2.40
CA ILE A 75 -11.74 -15.57 -2.42
C ILE A 75 -12.36 -15.65 -1.00
N ASN A 76 -11.54 -15.67 0.04
CA ASN A 76 -12.00 -15.87 1.42
C ASN A 76 -11.79 -14.65 2.33
N ILE A 77 -11.01 -13.66 1.89
CA ILE A 77 -10.65 -12.47 2.67
C ILE A 77 -11.01 -11.23 1.85
N GLU A 78 -11.68 -10.27 2.46
CA GLU A 78 -11.89 -8.95 1.82
C GLU A 78 -10.55 -8.22 1.71
N ILE A 79 -9.95 -8.18 0.52
CA ILE A 79 -8.68 -7.49 0.27
C ILE A 79 -8.94 -6.17 -0.45
N TYR A 80 -8.38 -5.10 0.10
CA TYR A 80 -8.41 -3.74 -0.43
C TYR A 80 -6.99 -3.31 -0.77
N TYR A 81 -6.70 -3.15 -2.07
CA TYR A 81 -5.39 -2.77 -2.56
C TYR A 81 -5.41 -1.35 -3.09
N PHE A 82 -4.67 -0.47 -2.47
CA PHE A 82 -4.47 0.92 -2.88
C PHE A 82 -3.24 0.97 -3.77
N GLU A 83 -3.37 1.46 -5.00
CA GLU A 83 -2.21 1.62 -5.87
C GLU A 83 -1.28 2.71 -5.33
N GLY A 84 0.04 2.43 -5.35
CA GLY A 84 1.10 3.35 -4.98
C GLY A 84 1.81 3.96 -6.19
N ASN A 85 2.96 4.58 -5.96
CA ASN A 85 3.76 5.12 -7.06
C ASN A 85 4.67 4.08 -7.71
N HIS A 86 4.89 2.94 -7.10
CA HIS A 86 5.66 1.82 -7.64
C HIS A 86 4.80 0.70 -8.22
N ASP A 87 3.56 0.58 -7.79
CA ASP A 87 2.63 -0.45 -8.24
C ASP A 87 1.28 0.16 -8.64
N TYR A 88 0.97 0.12 -9.94
CA TYR A 88 -0.20 0.80 -10.50
C TYR A 88 -0.74 0.10 -11.77
N ASN A 89 -1.95 0.47 -12.18
CA ASN A 89 -2.69 -0.19 -13.26
C ASN A 89 -2.94 -1.68 -12.97
N LEU A 90 -3.24 -2.03 -11.72
CA LEU A 90 -3.29 -3.40 -11.22
C LEU A 90 -4.62 -4.10 -11.46
N ALA A 91 -5.69 -3.35 -11.72
CA ALA A 91 -7.06 -3.90 -11.77
C ALA A 91 -7.25 -5.10 -12.72
N ARG A 92 -6.40 -5.24 -13.75
CA ARG A 92 -6.47 -6.37 -14.69
C ARG A 92 -5.82 -7.65 -14.20
N PHE A 93 -5.01 -7.58 -13.15
CA PHE A 93 -4.40 -8.76 -12.57
C PHE A 93 -5.35 -9.54 -11.66
N PHE A 94 -6.32 -8.86 -11.06
CA PHE A 94 -7.10 -9.39 -9.96
C PHE A 94 -8.59 -9.48 -10.30
N LYS A 95 -9.25 -10.53 -9.81
CA LYS A 95 -10.69 -10.77 -9.95
C LYS A 95 -11.40 -10.74 -8.60
N ASN A 96 -10.70 -11.14 -7.53
CA ASN A 96 -11.28 -11.42 -6.23
C ASN A 96 -11.00 -10.35 -5.18
N ILE A 97 -10.28 -9.27 -5.54
CA ILE A 97 -9.94 -8.19 -4.63
C ILE A 97 -10.39 -6.81 -5.14
N LYS A 98 -10.48 -5.84 -4.28
CA LYS A 98 -10.84 -4.46 -4.65
C LYS A 98 -9.58 -3.62 -4.84
N ILE A 99 -9.40 -3.07 -6.04
CA ILE A 99 -8.29 -2.17 -6.39
C ILE A 99 -8.78 -0.73 -6.35
N TYR A 100 -8.03 0.14 -5.68
CA TYR A 100 -8.25 1.57 -5.62
C TYR A 100 -7.10 2.32 -6.32
N PRO A 101 -7.27 2.69 -7.60
CA PRO A 101 -6.29 3.50 -8.32
C PRO A 101 -6.07 4.85 -7.65
N ILE A 102 -4.93 5.49 -7.94
CA ILE A 102 -4.57 6.80 -7.35
C ILE A 102 -5.67 7.86 -7.53
N GLN A 103 -6.44 7.80 -8.65
CA GLN A 103 -7.51 8.75 -8.95
C GLN A 103 -8.74 8.58 -8.04
N MET A 104 -8.90 7.42 -7.42
CA MET A 104 -9.98 7.14 -6.48
C MET A 104 -9.59 7.39 -5.02
N GLN A 105 -8.32 7.69 -4.76
CA GLN A 105 -7.83 7.94 -3.41
C GLN A 105 -7.95 9.43 -3.04
N PRO A 106 -8.26 9.75 -1.77
CA PRO A 106 -8.51 8.83 -0.67
C PRO A 106 -9.85 8.11 -0.79
N VAL A 107 -9.94 6.89 -0.23
CA VAL A 107 -11.20 6.16 -0.10
C VAL A 107 -11.69 6.27 1.33
N VAL A 108 -12.98 6.56 1.49
CA VAL A 108 -13.57 6.72 2.82
C VAL A 108 -14.22 5.42 3.27
N PHE A 109 -13.80 4.97 4.44
CA PHE A 109 -14.35 3.87 5.22
C PHE A 109 -14.98 4.42 6.50
N GLN A 110 -15.50 3.54 7.33
CA GLN A 110 -15.92 3.88 8.68
C GLN A 110 -15.40 2.84 9.68
N THR A 111 -15.25 3.24 10.94
CA THR A 111 -15.04 2.29 12.04
C THR A 111 -16.33 1.52 12.31
N GLU A 112 -16.27 0.45 13.10
CA GLU A 112 -17.47 -0.27 13.58
C GLU A 112 -18.41 0.65 14.38
N PHE A 113 -17.91 1.77 14.88
CA PHE A 113 -18.65 2.76 15.69
C PHE A 113 -19.04 4.03 14.89
N GLY A 114 -18.85 4.03 13.57
CA GLY A 114 -19.30 5.09 12.66
C GLY A 114 -18.35 6.26 12.46
N ASP A 115 -17.17 6.28 13.09
CA ASP A 115 -16.15 7.31 12.79
C ASP A 115 -15.64 7.17 11.36
N SER A 116 -15.56 8.27 10.62
CA SER A 116 -15.05 8.28 9.24
C SER A 116 -13.54 8.08 9.18
N VAL A 117 -13.08 7.24 8.24
CA VAL A 117 -11.66 6.89 8.04
C VAL A 117 -11.30 7.10 6.59
N ALA A 118 -10.41 8.05 6.30
CA ALA A 118 -9.82 8.20 4.98
C ALA A 118 -8.57 7.32 4.86
N ILE A 119 -8.50 6.54 3.78
CA ILE A 119 -7.36 5.66 3.51
C ILE A 119 -6.80 6.00 2.14
N ALA A 120 -5.48 6.16 2.06
CA ALA A 120 -4.74 6.37 0.82
C ALA A 120 -3.34 5.77 0.91
N HIS A 121 -2.67 5.56 -0.24
CA HIS A 121 -1.24 5.27 -0.22
C HIS A 121 -0.46 6.44 0.40
N GLY A 122 -0.68 7.68 -0.05
CA GLY A 122 -0.04 8.87 0.51
C GLY A 122 0.59 9.82 -0.53
N ASP A 123 0.72 9.40 -1.79
CA ASP A 123 1.26 10.20 -2.90
C ASP A 123 0.19 11.02 -3.66
N ILE A 124 -0.98 11.26 -3.05
CA ILE A 124 -2.13 11.87 -3.74
C ILE A 124 -2.10 13.41 -3.80
N PHE A 125 -1.39 14.08 -2.91
CA PHE A 125 -1.32 15.55 -2.85
C PHE A 125 0.01 16.10 -3.38
N LEU A 126 0.40 15.62 -4.55
CA LEU A 126 1.64 16.05 -5.20
C LEU A 126 1.50 17.44 -5.85
N PRO A 127 2.60 18.20 -5.98
CA PRO A 127 2.63 19.42 -6.78
C PRO A 127 2.16 19.15 -8.21
N PHE A 128 1.52 20.18 -8.82
CA PHE A 128 0.87 20.06 -10.13
C PHE A 128 1.76 19.36 -11.19
N PHE A 129 2.96 19.85 -11.42
CA PHE A 129 3.85 19.29 -12.44
C PHE A 129 4.25 17.85 -12.15
N THR A 130 4.60 17.51 -10.90
CA THR A 130 4.94 16.15 -10.48
C THR A 130 3.76 15.21 -10.67
N LYS A 131 2.55 15.65 -10.29
CA LYS A 131 1.32 14.88 -10.47
C LYS A 131 1.09 14.49 -11.94
N TYR A 132 1.14 15.48 -12.83
CA TYR A 132 0.87 15.22 -14.26
C TYR A 132 1.99 14.43 -14.93
N ALA A 133 3.25 14.65 -14.56
CA ALA A 133 4.36 13.82 -15.03
C ALA A 133 4.19 12.34 -14.64
N LEU A 134 3.85 12.07 -13.37
CA LEU A 134 3.59 10.69 -12.92
C LEU A 134 2.35 10.09 -13.58
N LEU A 135 1.28 10.86 -13.76
CA LEU A 135 0.09 10.38 -14.48
C LEU A 135 0.42 10.03 -15.94
N PHE A 136 1.25 10.83 -16.63
CA PHE A 136 1.70 10.54 -17.98
C PHE A 136 2.51 9.23 -18.03
N LEU A 137 3.45 9.03 -17.11
CA LEU A 137 4.26 7.80 -17.03
C LEU A 137 3.41 6.55 -16.78
N ARG A 138 2.23 6.70 -16.15
CA ARG A 138 1.27 5.60 -15.89
C ARG A 138 0.29 5.36 -17.05
N THR A 139 0.35 6.16 -18.13
CA THR A 139 -0.57 5.96 -19.25
C THR A 139 -0.32 4.65 -19.98
N ASN A 140 -1.41 4.01 -20.41
CA ASN A 140 -1.34 2.77 -21.19
C ASN A 140 -0.45 2.92 -22.45
N PHE A 141 -0.53 4.08 -23.10
CA PHE A 141 0.25 4.35 -24.30
C PHE A 141 1.75 4.35 -23.99
N PHE A 142 2.18 5.15 -23.02
CA PHE A 142 3.58 5.25 -22.64
C PHE A 142 4.14 3.89 -22.21
N LEU A 143 3.45 3.20 -21.29
CA LEU A 143 3.92 1.92 -20.76
C LEU A 143 3.98 0.82 -21.81
N LYS A 144 2.99 0.71 -22.71
CA LYS A 144 3.04 -0.25 -23.81
C LYS A 144 4.18 0.04 -24.79
N THR A 145 4.44 1.31 -25.08
CA THR A 145 5.55 1.72 -25.93
C THR A 145 6.89 1.35 -25.30
N ILE A 146 7.10 1.66 -24.03
CA ILE A 146 8.32 1.29 -23.31
C ILE A 146 8.46 -0.24 -23.23
N ASN A 147 7.39 -0.97 -22.92
CA ASN A 147 7.43 -2.43 -22.87
C ASN A 147 7.79 -3.05 -24.25
N PHE A 148 7.26 -2.50 -25.34
CA PHE A 148 7.61 -2.95 -26.67
C PHE A 148 9.11 -2.73 -26.96
N ILE A 149 9.64 -1.55 -26.68
CA ILE A 149 11.08 -1.24 -26.84
C ILE A 149 11.93 -2.15 -25.95
N ASP A 150 11.51 -2.36 -24.69
CA ASP A 150 12.24 -3.19 -23.75
C ASP A 150 12.33 -4.65 -24.20
N ARG A 151 11.26 -5.19 -24.78
CA ARG A 151 11.27 -6.53 -25.40
C ARG A 151 12.28 -6.62 -26.57
N LEU A 152 12.35 -5.62 -27.42
CA LEU A 152 13.35 -5.56 -28.50
C LEU A 152 14.78 -5.50 -27.97
N LEU A 153 14.96 -4.93 -26.79
CA LEU A 153 16.23 -4.84 -26.05
C LEU A 153 16.47 -6.01 -25.08
N GLU A 154 15.76 -7.12 -25.22
CA GLU A 154 15.88 -8.31 -24.36
C GLU A 154 15.69 -7.99 -22.85
N ASN A 155 14.74 -7.09 -22.56
CA ASN A 155 14.39 -6.60 -21.23
C ASN A 155 15.54 -5.87 -20.51
N LYS A 156 16.45 -5.23 -21.23
CA LYS A 156 17.58 -4.49 -20.62
C LYS A 156 17.11 -3.28 -19.80
N ILE A 157 16.03 -2.61 -20.24
CA ILE A 157 15.47 -1.46 -19.52
C ILE A 157 14.88 -1.95 -18.18
N SER A 158 14.02 -2.97 -18.20
CA SER A 158 13.42 -3.55 -17.00
C SER A 158 14.47 -4.09 -16.03
N LYS A 159 15.47 -4.81 -16.52
CA LYS A 159 16.59 -5.32 -15.72
C LYS A 159 17.38 -4.19 -15.05
N SER A 160 17.63 -3.08 -15.77
CA SER A 160 18.31 -1.91 -15.23
C SER A 160 17.49 -1.21 -14.15
N ILE A 161 16.17 -1.03 -14.38
CA ILE A 161 15.26 -0.48 -13.38
C ILE A 161 15.24 -1.37 -12.14
N PHE A 162 15.10 -2.69 -12.32
CA PHE A 162 15.07 -3.66 -11.23
C PHE A 162 16.34 -3.58 -10.37
N ALA A 163 17.54 -3.61 -11.00
CA ALA A 163 18.81 -3.50 -10.30
C ALA A 163 19.00 -2.16 -9.55
N LYS A 164 18.41 -1.07 -10.06
CA LYS A 164 18.44 0.22 -9.39
C LYS A 164 17.53 0.27 -8.16
N LEU A 165 16.30 -0.24 -8.31
CA LEU A 165 15.29 -0.23 -7.25
C LEU A 165 15.67 -1.18 -6.09
N GLU A 166 16.29 -2.33 -6.42
CA GLU A 166 16.80 -3.28 -5.45
C GLU A 166 17.77 -2.66 -4.42
N ARG A 167 18.56 -1.66 -4.85
CA ARG A 167 19.53 -0.94 -4.02
C ARG A 167 18.96 0.30 -3.35
N LYS A 168 17.67 0.61 -3.57
CA LYS A 168 17.03 1.80 -2.99
C LYS A 168 17.02 1.68 -1.46
N ARG A 169 17.50 2.71 -0.79
CA ARG A 169 17.40 2.83 0.66
C ARG A 169 15.97 3.22 1.05
N LEU A 170 15.38 2.47 1.96
CA LEU A 170 13.99 2.64 2.40
C LEU A 170 13.87 3.08 3.88
N ASP A 171 14.97 3.01 4.64
CA ASP A 171 15.06 3.27 6.08
C ASP A 171 15.43 4.73 6.39
N TYR A 172 14.75 5.68 5.75
CA TYR A 172 15.00 7.10 5.99
C TYR A 172 14.04 7.69 7.03
N ILE A 173 14.54 8.67 7.78
CA ILE A 173 13.76 9.43 8.76
C ILE A 173 13.51 10.83 8.20
N ILE A 174 12.26 11.27 8.26
CA ILE A 174 11.85 12.64 7.92
C ILE A 174 11.83 13.45 9.23
N GLU A 175 12.81 14.35 9.40
CA GLU A 175 13.01 15.10 10.65
C GLU A 175 11.75 15.86 11.10
N ASN A 176 11.09 16.57 10.20
CA ASN A 176 9.90 17.38 10.53
C ASN A 176 8.59 16.70 10.10
N PHE A 177 8.47 15.37 10.26
CA PHE A 177 7.30 14.63 9.79
C PHE A 177 5.98 15.08 10.43
N TYR A 178 6.01 15.59 11.68
CA TYR A 178 4.82 16.17 12.31
C TYR A 178 4.22 17.31 11.48
N HIS A 179 5.04 18.20 10.94
CA HIS A 179 4.57 19.31 10.11
C HIS A 179 3.98 18.84 8.78
N ILE A 180 4.58 17.81 8.18
CA ILE A 180 4.01 17.17 6.98
C ILE A 180 2.63 16.57 7.32
N ALA A 181 2.53 15.83 8.42
CA ALA A 181 1.27 15.25 8.88
C ALA A 181 0.19 16.33 9.13
N GLU A 182 0.56 17.47 9.73
CA GLU A 182 -0.33 18.60 9.96
C GLU A 182 -0.87 19.18 8.64
N GLN A 183 0.00 19.40 7.65
CA GLN A 183 -0.41 19.83 6.30
C GLN A 183 -1.30 18.80 5.62
N ARG A 184 -1.04 17.50 5.81
CA ARG A 184 -1.86 16.42 5.26
C ARG A 184 -3.26 16.44 5.86
N VAL A 185 -3.35 16.43 7.19
CA VAL A 185 -4.62 16.45 7.94
C VAL A 185 -5.53 17.61 7.51
N SER A 186 -4.97 18.78 7.23
CA SER A 186 -5.76 19.94 6.79
C SER A 186 -6.52 19.72 5.48
N ARG A 187 -6.12 18.74 4.67
CA ARG A 187 -6.74 18.41 3.38
C ARG A 187 -7.82 17.34 3.47
N TYR A 188 -8.03 16.77 4.65
CA TYR A 188 -9.03 15.73 4.90
C TYR A 188 -10.21 16.25 5.72
N ASN A 189 -11.37 15.65 5.48
CA ASN A 189 -12.57 15.92 6.26
C ASN A 189 -12.84 14.85 7.33
N GLU A 190 -12.25 13.70 7.16
CA GLU A 190 -12.47 12.52 7.96
C GLU A 190 -11.78 12.63 9.33
N LYS A 191 -12.30 11.91 10.31
CA LYS A 191 -11.79 11.91 11.69
C LYS A 191 -10.46 11.17 11.81
N ILE A 192 -10.29 10.11 11.04
CA ILE A 192 -9.10 9.26 11.05
C ILE A 192 -8.52 9.22 9.64
N ILE A 193 -7.21 9.41 9.53
CA ILE A 193 -6.48 9.37 8.27
C ILE A 193 -5.40 8.29 8.38
N ILE A 194 -5.36 7.36 7.43
CA ILE A 194 -4.37 6.28 7.37
C ILE A 194 -3.65 6.35 6.02
N GLU A 195 -2.33 6.54 6.06
CA GLU A 195 -1.47 6.62 4.87
C GLU A 195 -0.19 5.79 5.03
N GLY A 196 0.34 5.26 3.92
CA GLY A 196 1.68 4.71 3.78
C GLY A 196 2.70 5.73 3.29
N HIS A 197 3.50 5.36 2.27
CA HIS A 197 4.38 6.21 1.45
C HIS A 197 5.55 6.88 2.19
N PHE A 198 5.33 7.39 3.38
CA PHE A 198 6.35 8.15 4.14
C PHE A 198 7.25 7.27 4.99
N HIS A 199 6.94 6.00 5.19
CA HIS A 199 7.70 4.99 5.93
C HIS A 199 7.92 5.29 7.42
N GLN A 200 7.23 6.25 8.05
CA GLN A 200 7.60 6.76 9.37
C GLN A 200 7.00 5.99 10.55
N GLY A 201 5.92 5.22 10.35
CA GLY A 201 5.28 4.45 11.43
C GLY A 201 4.81 5.32 12.61
N LYS A 202 4.26 6.51 12.36
CA LYS A 202 3.89 7.50 13.37
C LYS A 202 2.39 7.70 13.48
N ILE A 203 1.93 7.98 14.69
CA ILE A 203 0.54 8.33 15.01
C ILE A 203 0.54 9.70 15.67
N PHE A 204 -0.27 10.61 15.14
CA PHE A 204 -0.44 11.96 15.68
C PHE A 204 -1.91 12.24 15.95
N ASN A 205 -2.19 12.86 17.11
CA ASN A 205 -3.51 13.34 17.49
C ASN A 205 -3.51 14.88 17.35
N PHE A 206 -4.35 15.39 16.47
CA PHE A 206 -4.46 16.81 16.20
C PHE A 206 -5.68 17.39 16.94
N LYS A 207 -5.44 18.33 17.86
CA LYS A 207 -6.49 19.07 18.59
C LYS A 207 -7.06 20.21 17.72
N ASN A 208 -7.40 19.92 16.49
CA ASN A 208 -8.10 20.84 15.61
C ASN A 208 -9.62 20.73 15.84
N LYS A 209 -10.42 21.52 15.11
CA LYS A 209 -11.90 21.53 15.23
C LYS A 209 -12.55 20.15 15.02
N LYS A 210 -11.85 19.20 14.36
CA LYS A 210 -12.34 17.86 14.04
C LYS A 210 -11.77 16.77 14.94
N GLU A 211 -10.81 17.09 15.83
CA GLU A 211 -10.09 16.11 16.67
C GLU A 211 -9.54 14.94 15.84
N GLN A 212 -8.78 15.27 14.80
CA GLN A 212 -8.34 14.29 13.79
C GLN A 212 -7.15 13.46 14.29
N ILE A 213 -7.12 12.20 13.85
CA ILE A 213 -6.01 11.27 14.09
C ILE A 213 -5.35 10.97 12.75
N TYR A 214 -4.05 11.20 12.65
CA TYR A 214 -3.25 10.82 11.48
C TYR A 214 -2.35 9.63 11.81
N ILE A 215 -2.42 8.61 11.00
CA ILE A 215 -1.67 7.36 11.13
C ILE A 215 -0.86 7.16 9.87
N ASN A 216 0.46 7.19 9.98
CA ASN A 216 1.35 6.74 8.91
C ASN A 216 1.82 5.32 9.21
N ILE A 217 1.53 4.40 8.29
CA ILE A 217 1.94 3.00 8.41
C ILE A 217 3.46 2.92 8.17
N ALA A 218 4.15 2.13 9.01
CA ALA A 218 5.57 1.87 8.85
C ALA A 218 5.85 1.06 7.58
N THR A 219 7.03 1.25 6.99
CA THR A 219 7.45 0.45 5.84
C THR A 219 7.63 -1.02 6.21
N PHE A 220 6.89 -1.88 5.54
CA PHE A 220 7.01 -3.32 5.76
C PHE A 220 8.38 -3.86 5.30
N ALA A 221 8.97 -3.24 4.27
CA ALA A 221 10.29 -3.63 3.75
C ALA A 221 11.39 -3.65 4.80
N CYS A 222 11.39 -2.67 5.73
CA CYS A 222 12.43 -2.53 6.75
C CYS A 222 12.08 -3.24 8.05
N GLU A 223 10.83 -3.15 8.46
CA GLU A 223 10.40 -3.54 9.79
C GLU A 223 9.76 -4.94 9.83
N GLN A 224 9.32 -5.46 8.68
CA GLN A 224 8.54 -6.71 8.57
C GLN A 224 7.42 -6.76 9.64
N SER A 225 6.74 -5.64 9.80
CA SER A 225 5.66 -5.47 10.74
C SER A 225 4.35 -5.13 10.03
N TYR A 226 3.25 -5.60 10.61
CA TYR A 226 1.90 -5.30 10.17
C TYR A 226 1.09 -4.74 11.33
N PHE A 227 -0.01 -4.08 11.03
CA PHE A 227 -0.87 -3.48 12.03
C PHE A 227 -2.22 -4.19 12.04
N ILE A 228 -2.67 -4.61 13.22
CA ILE A 228 -3.99 -5.20 13.43
C ILE A 228 -4.90 -4.15 14.03
N VAL A 229 -6.12 -4.07 13.54
CA VAL A 229 -7.17 -3.24 14.11
C VAL A 229 -7.76 -3.92 15.33
N GLU A 230 -7.76 -3.21 16.43
CA GLU A 230 -8.48 -3.53 17.65
C GLU A 230 -9.39 -2.34 18.03
N TYR A 231 -10.51 -2.64 18.67
CA TYR A 231 -11.39 -1.61 19.21
C TYR A 231 -11.36 -1.65 20.74
N ALA A 232 -11.06 -0.49 21.34
CA ALA A 232 -11.09 -0.33 22.79
C ALA A 232 -11.89 0.93 23.15
N LYS A 233 -12.93 0.77 23.94
CA LYS A 233 -13.85 1.88 24.33
C LYS A 233 -14.33 2.67 23.09
N GLU A 234 -14.82 1.95 22.07
CA GLU A 234 -15.33 2.50 20.80
C GLU A 234 -14.30 3.25 19.95
N LYS A 235 -13.01 3.18 20.31
CA LYS A 235 -11.93 3.80 19.55
C LYS A 235 -11.10 2.75 18.83
N ILE A 236 -10.78 3.03 17.56
CA ILE A 236 -9.87 2.21 16.77
C ILE A 236 -8.44 2.34 17.30
N ARG A 237 -7.75 1.22 17.37
CA ARG A 237 -6.32 1.13 17.65
C ARG A 237 -5.65 0.27 16.60
N LEU A 238 -4.52 0.71 16.10
CA LEU A 238 -3.66 -0.09 15.23
C LEU A 238 -2.53 -0.65 16.09
N VAL A 239 -2.59 -1.94 16.35
CA VAL A 239 -1.59 -2.65 17.16
C VAL A 239 -0.55 -3.26 16.24
N ARG A 240 0.70 -2.84 16.41
CA ARG A 240 1.82 -3.36 15.61
C ARG A 240 2.17 -4.78 16.03
N LYS A 241 2.37 -5.66 15.04
CA LYS A 241 2.87 -7.03 15.18
C LYS A 241 4.06 -7.22 14.23
N GLU A 242 5.03 -8.03 14.65
CA GLU A 242 6.20 -8.38 13.85
C GLU A 242 6.12 -9.81 13.36
N ILE A 243 6.58 -10.06 12.13
CA ILE A 243 6.67 -11.43 11.59
C ILE A 243 8.04 -12.07 11.81
N ARG A 244 9.03 -11.33 12.33
CA ARG A 244 10.37 -11.83 12.63
C ARG A 244 10.29 -12.96 13.63
N GLY A 245 10.85 -14.13 13.27
CA GLY A 245 10.84 -15.35 14.12
C GLY A 245 9.65 -16.28 13.90
N GLN A 246 8.68 -15.93 13.07
CA GLN A 246 7.64 -16.87 12.63
C GLN A 246 8.14 -17.60 11.37
N ASN A 247 8.88 -18.69 11.55
CA ASN A 247 9.27 -19.56 10.44
C ASN A 247 8.02 -20.20 9.80
N VAL A 248 7.96 -20.13 8.46
CA VAL A 248 6.98 -20.84 7.62
C VAL A 248 7.22 -22.33 7.66
#